data_cc3618f8d61654821ab5c502e2f5642e
#
_entry.id   cc3618f8d61654821ab5c502e2f5642e
#
_cell.length_a   1.000
_cell.length_b   1.000
_cell.length_c   1.000
_cell.angle_alpha   90.00
_cell.angle_beta   90.00
_cell.angle_gamma   90.00
#
_symmetry.space_group_name_H-M   'P 1'
#
loop_
_entity.id
_entity.type
_entity.pdbx_description
1 polymer ?
#
loop_
_entity_poly.entity_id
_entity_poly.type
_entity_poly.pdbx_seq_one_letter_code
_entity_poly.pdbx_strand_id
1 'polypeptide(L)'
;YKNGTDFSIYMDEDYLIHAGSGLDQVTWMDVRVGDWVATPRHGKPVEINALWYNALCIMDFLSAKFGENDTDYKVLSEKVRSSFIAKFWNPNAGCLYDVVDETPDDSIRPNQIYAVSLPFTMLDHDMERSIVNVVKNKLYVGCGLRSLDPEHKDYHPIYIGSLSKRDHAYHQGTAWGFLLGGFITAYVKVNGSDKKAADEALKLLEPVKDHLYHNCIGSICEIFDGDSPHNGRGC
;
A
#
# COMPACT_ATOMS: atom_id res chain seq x y z
N TYR A 1 5.84 0.04 -20.10
CA TYR A 1 4.56 -0.58 -19.72
C TYR A 1 3.50 -0.50 -20.82
N LYS A 2 3.47 0.57 -21.63
CA LYS A 2 2.49 0.71 -22.74
C LYS A 2 2.47 -0.50 -23.69
N ASN A 3 3.62 -1.11 -23.96
CA ASN A 3 3.78 -2.24 -24.90
C ASN A 3 3.82 -3.59 -24.18
N GLY A 4 3.62 -3.63 -22.87
CA GLY A 4 3.76 -4.83 -22.05
C GLY A 4 5.21 -5.21 -21.74
N THR A 5 5.38 -6.01 -20.70
CA THR A 5 6.65 -6.62 -20.27
C THR A 5 6.37 -8.08 -19.85
N ASP A 6 7.40 -8.79 -19.38
CA ASP A 6 7.24 -10.10 -18.78
C ASP A 6 6.25 -10.07 -17.60
N PHE A 7 5.77 -11.23 -17.17
CA PHE A 7 4.83 -11.43 -16.05
C PHE A 7 3.47 -10.75 -16.23
N SER A 8 2.98 -10.65 -17.45
CA SER A 8 1.69 -10.01 -17.77
C SER A 8 1.56 -8.60 -17.18
N ILE A 9 2.67 -7.82 -17.18
CA ILE A 9 2.66 -6.43 -16.74
C ILE A 9 2.46 -5.53 -17.95
N TYR A 10 1.35 -4.83 -18.02
CA TYR A 10 1.02 -3.92 -19.12
C TYR A 10 0.01 -2.85 -18.70
N MET A 11 -0.03 -1.76 -19.45
CA MET A 11 -1.10 -0.78 -19.36
C MET A 11 -2.31 -1.29 -20.16
N ASP A 12 -3.42 -1.49 -19.45
CA ASP A 12 -4.67 -1.97 -20.04
C ASP A 12 -5.44 -0.84 -20.76
N GLU A 13 -6.56 -1.19 -21.39
CA GLU A 13 -7.42 -0.27 -22.15
C GLU A 13 -8.00 0.87 -21.28
N ASP A 14 -8.13 0.66 -19.99
CA ASP A 14 -8.54 1.65 -19.00
C ASP A 14 -7.37 2.51 -18.48
N TYR A 15 -6.18 2.38 -19.06
CA TYR A 15 -4.95 3.10 -18.71
C TYR A 15 -4.30 2.71 -17.37
N LEU A 16 -4.87 1.75 -16.65
CA LEU A 16 -4.31 1.21 -15.42
C LEU A 16 -3.31 0.09 -15.71
N ILE A 17 -2.37 -0.11 -14.80
CA ILE A 17 -1.40 -1.19 -14.90
C ILE A 17 -2.01 -2.48 -14.38
N HIS A 18 -2.09 -3.48 -15.26
CA HIS A 18 -2.32 -4.87 -14.91
C HIS A 18 -0.97 -5.55 -14.62
N ALA A 19 -0.92 -6.48 -13.69
CA ALA A 19 0.27 -7.23 -13.32
C ALA A 19 -0.06 -8.65 -12.86
N GLY A 20 0.75 -9.62 -13.29
CA GLY A 20 0.71 -11.00 -12.85
C GLY A 20 -0.36 -11.87 -13.47
N SER A 21 -0.11 -13.16 -13.43
CA SER A 21 -1.04 -14.22 -13.81
C SER A 21 -0.61 -15.55 -13.17
N GLY A 22 -1.53 -16.49 -13.00
CA GLY A 22 -1.23 -17.84 -12.53
C GLY A 22 -0.51 -17.87 -11.18
N LEU A 23 0.79 -18.22 -11.18
CA LEU A 23 1.61 -18.30 -9.96
C LEU A 23 2.59 -17.11 -9.80
N ASP A 24 2.50 -16.09 -10.66
CA ASP A 24 3.38 -14.93 -10.59
C ASP A 24 3.18 -14.18 -9.27
N GLN A 25 4.30 -13.65 -8.74
CA GLN A 25 4.29 -12.79 -7.56
C GLN A 25 4.98 -11.47 -7.92
N VAL A 26 4.20 -10.45 -8.22
CA VAL A 26 4.68 -9.19 -8.83
C VAL A 26 4.42 -7.96 -7.95
N THR A 27 4.07 -8.18 -6.69
CA THR A 27 3.96 -7.13 -5.67
C THR A 27 4.82 -7.49 -4.45
N TRP A 28 4.94 -6.59 -3.48
CA TRP A 28 5.68 -6.87 -2.24
C TRP A 28 5.04 -7.97 -1.36
N MET A 29 3.75 -8.28 -1.59
CA MET A 29 3.06 -9.40 -0.94
C MET A 29 3.25 -10.67 -1.79
N ASP A 30 4.45 -11.24 -1.77
CA ASP A 30 4.96 -12.17 -2.77
C ASP A 30 5.17 -13.61 -2.30
N VAL A 31 4.61 -14.01 -1.17
CA VAL A 31 4.77 -15.37 -0.66
C VAL A 31 4.13 -16.39 -1.57
N ARG A 32 4.99 -17.29 -2.07
CA ARG A 32 4.60 -18.49 -2.84
C ARG A 32 5.33 -19.72 -2.31
N VAL A 33 4.62 -20.81 -2.12
CA VAL A 33 5.16 -22.11 -1.70
C VAL A 33 4.71 -23.19 -2.69
N GLY A 34 5.61 -23.60 -3.60
CA GLY A 34 5.26 -24.51 -4.68
C GLY A 34 4.18 -23.92 -5.60
N ASP A 35 3.05 -24.57 -5.65
CA ASP A 35 1.88 -24.16 -6.45
C ASP A 35 0.83 -23.39 -5.63
N TRP A 36 1.17 -23.02 -4.40
CA TRP A 36 0.31 -22.21 -3.55
C TRP A 36 0.83 -20.77 -3.43
N VAL A 37 -0.04 -19.81 -3.72
CA VAL A 37 0.17 -18.39 -3.57
C VAL A 37 -0.59 -17.93 -2.32
N ALA A 38 0.12 -17.42 -1.31
CA ALA A 38 -0.47 -17.04 -0.03
C ALA A 38 -1.37 -15.81 -0.14
N THR A 39 -0.98 -14.85 -0.96
CA THR A 39 -1.68 -13.58 -1.12
C THR A 39 -1.77 -13.26 -2.62
N PRO A 40 -2.69 -13.89 -3.36
CA PRO A 40 -2.83 -13.62 -4.79
C PRO A 40 -3.29 -12.18 -5.01
N ARG A 41 -2.52 -11.42 -5.82
CA ARG A 41 -2.80 -10.02 -6.14
C ARG A 41 -2.59 -9.73 -7.62
N HIS A 42 -3.06 -10.68 -8.46
CA HIS A 42 -3.08 -10.49 -9.92
C HIS A 42 -4.19 -9.51 -10.32
N GLY A 43 -3.99 -8.83 -11.43
CA GLY A 43 -4.91 -7.79 -11.90
C GLY A 43 -4.30 -6.39 -11.70
N LYS A 44 -5.02 -5.46 -11.14
CA LYS A 44 -4.60 -4.06 -10.98
C LYS A 44 -4.42 -3.75 -9.49
N PRO A 45 -3.20 -3.91 -8.92
CA PRO A 45 -2.94 -3.60 -7.52
C PRO A 45 -2.99 -2.09 -7.27
N VAL A 46 -3.54 -1.68 -6.12
CA VAL A 46 -3.82 -0.27 -5.80
C VAL A 46 -2.55 0.57 -5.71
N GLU A 47 -1.51 0.09 -5.03
CA GLU A 47 -0.24 0.80 -4.86
C GLU A 47 0.52 0.92 -6.19
N ILE A 48 0.48 -0.11 -7.03
CA ILE A 48 1.12 -0.09 -8.35
C ILE A 48 0.49 1.00 -9.22
N ASN A 49 -0.83 1.12 -9.18
CA ASN A 49 -1.54 2.13 -9.95
C ASN A 49 -1.38 3.55 -9.36
N ALA A 50 -1.23 3.68 -8.05
CA ALA A 50 -0.85 4.95 -7.43
C ALA A 50 0.57 5.39 -7.86
N LEU A 51 1.54 4.46 -7.89
CA LEU A 51 2.90 4.70 -8.36
C LEU A 51 2.93 5.02 -9.86
N TRP A 52 2.12 4.33 -10.67
CA TRP A 52 1.99 4.60 -12.11
C TRP A 52 1.53 6.04 -12.38
N TYR A 53 0.48 6.48 -11.69
CA TYR A 53 0.02 7.86 -11.78
C TYR A 53 1.12 8.86 -11.42
N ASN A 54 1.83 8.62 -10.30
CA ASN A 54 2.95 9.47 -9.91
C ASN A 54 4.07 9.49 -10.95
N ALA A 55 4.43 8.36 -11.53
CA ALA A 55 5.44 8.31 -12.58
C ALA A 55 5.05 9.19 -13.79
N LEU A 56 3.79 9.15 -14.20
CA LEU A 56 3.29 9.98 -15.28
C LEU A 56 3.34 11.48 -14.95
N CYS A 57 2.90 11.86 -13.75
CA CYS A 57 2.97 13.26 -13.31
C CYS A 57 4.41 13.77 -13.18
N ILE A 58 5.34 12.95 -12.70
CA ILE A 58 6.77 13.27 -12.64
C ILE A 58 7.34 13.44 -14.05
N MET A 59 6.99 12.56 -14.98
CA MET A 59 7.45 12.66 -16.37
C MET A 59 6.89 13.90 -17.07
N ASP A 60 5.62 14.26 -16.83
CA ASP A 60 5.06 15.53 -17.33
C ASP A 60 5.83 16.74 -16.81
N PHE A 61 6.09 16.78 -15.50
CA PHE A 61 6.88 17.82 -14.87
C PHE A 61 8.31 17.93 -15.44
N LEU A 62 8.98 16.80 -15.62
CA LEU A 62 10.35 16.76 -16.16
C LEU A 62 10.37 17.17 -17.64
N SER A 63 9.42 16.69 -18.44
CA SER A 63 9.31 17.06 -19.86
C SER A 63 9.13 18.56 -20.02
N ALA A 64 8.24 19.16 -19.26
CA ALA A 64 8.06 20.62 -19.25
C ALA A 64 9.35 21.36 -18.83
N LYS A 65 10.05 20.86 -17.83
CA LYS A 65 11.30 21.46 -17.30
C LYS A 65 12.45 21.40 -18.31
N PHE A 66 12.54 20.34 -19.11
CA PHE A 66 13.60 20.15 -20.09
C PHE A 66 13.20 20.56 -21.50
N GLY A 67 12.01 21.12 -21.70
CA GLY A 67 11.54 21.65 -22.99
C GLY A 67 11.10 20.58 -23.99
N GLU A 68 10.79 19.38 -23.52
CA GLU A 68 10.20 18.31 -24.32
C GLU A 68 8.68 18.48 -24.34
N ASN A 69 8.14 19.09 -25.40
CA ASN A 69 6.72 19.48 -25.43
C ASN A 69 5.80 18.48 -26.15
N ASP A 70 6.36 17.45 -26.78
CA ASP A 70 5.58 16.45 -27.54
C ASP A 70 5.41 15.17 -26.71
N THR A 71 4.81 15.30 -25.52
CA THR A 71 4.54 14.18 -24.64
C THR A 71 3.06 14.10 -24.30
N ASP A 72 2.55 12.89 -24.16
CA ASP A 72 1.15 12.61 -23.77
C ASP A 72 1.00 12.32 -22.26
N TYR A 73 2.04 12.55 -21.45
CA TYR A 73 2.05 12.18 -20.03
C TYR A 73 0.92 12.82 -19.22
N LYS A 74 0.65 14.11 -19.46
CA LYS A 74 -0.46 14.81 -18.79
C LYS A 74 -1.81 14.22 -19.14
N VAL A 75 -2.07 14.03 -20.43
CA VAL A 75 -3.34 13.44 -20.91
C VAL A 75 -3.51 12.03 -20.35
N LEU A 76 -2.41 11.25 -20.33
CA LEU A 76 -2.44 9.90 -19.80
C LEU A 76 -2.68 9.87 -18.29
N SER A 77 -2.06 10.76 -17.52
CA SER A 77 -2.29 10.86 -16.08
C SER A 77 -3.75 11.21 -15.73
N GLU A 78 -4.39 12.10 -16.49
CA GLU A 78 -5.81 12.44 -16.33
C GLU A 78 -6.73 11.23 -16.58
N LYS A 79 -6.42 10.41 -17.58
CA LYS A 79 -7.15 9.17 -17.87
C LYS A 79 -6.96 8.14 -16.77
N VAL A 80 -5.72 7.94 -16.31
CA VAL A 80 -5.40 7.07 -15.15
C VAL A 80 -6.18 7.51 -13.91
N ARG A 81 -6.17 8.81 -13.59
CA ARG A 81 -6.92 9.36 -12.46
C ARG A 81 -8.42 9.03 -12.54
N SER A 82 -9.04 9.24 -13.69
CA SER A 82 -10.46 8.98 -13.90
C SER A 82 -10.80 7.51 -13.70
N SER A 83 -10.02 6.61 -14.29
CA SER A 83 -10.19 5.17 -14.17
C SER A 83 -9.93 4.68 -12.75
N PHE A 84 -8.89 5.22 -12.09
CA PHE A 84 -8.55 4.86 -10.71
C PHE A 84 -9.70 5.16 -9.74
N ILE A 85 -10.21 6.38 -9.75
CA ILE A 85 -11.33 6.78 -8.87
C ILE A 85 -12.57 5.92 -9.15
N ALA A 86 -12.91 5.71 -10.41
CA ALA A 86 -14.10 4.96 -10.80
C ALA A 86 -14.05 3.49 -10.38
N LYS A 87 -12.85 2.88 -10.38
CA LYS A 87 -12.71 1.44 -10.14
C LYS A 87 -12.27 1.09 -8.72
N PHE A 88 -11.39 1.90 -8.11
CA PHE A 88 -10.84 1.57 -6.79
C PHE A 88 -11.64 2.09 -5.61
N TRP A 89 -12.43 3.14 -5.77
CA TRP A 89 -13.19 3.66 -4.64
C TRP A 89 -14.32 2.73 -4.22
N ASN A 90 -14.27 2.24 -2.97
CA ASN A 90 -15.31 1.43 -2.33
C ASN A 90 -16.12 2.31 -1.36
N PRO A 91 -17.27 2.84 -1.76
CA PRO A 91 -18.05 3.75 -0.92
C PRO A 91 -18.64 3.07 0.32
N ASN A 92 -18.80 1.74 0.30
CA ASN A 92 -19.33 0.99 1.44
C ASN A 92 -18.30 0.86 2.57
N ALA A 93 -17.03 0.70 2.23
CA ALA A 93 -15.94 0.60 3.19
C ALA A 93 -15.28 1.97 3.49
N GLY A 94 -15.55 2.99 2.68
CA GLY A 94 -14.92 4.31 2.79
C GLY A 94 -13.40 4.28 2.53
N CYS A 95 -12.95 3.34 1.71
CA CYS A 95 -11.55 3.15 1.36
C CYS A 95 -11.40 2.57 -0.05
N LEU A 96 -10.19 2.13 -0.44
CA LEU A 96 -9.94 1.59 -1.76
C LEU A 96 -9.96 0.06 -1.73
N TYR A 97 -10.44 -0.56 -2.82
CA TYR A 97 -10.17 -1.96 -3.11
C TYR A 97 -8.67 -2.21 -3.22
N ASP A 98 -8.18 -3.35 -2.72
CA ASP A 98 -6.76 -3.69 -2.76
C ASP A 98 -6.27 -4.06 -4.16
N VAL A 99 -7.09 -4.84 -4.89
CA VAL A 99 -6.86 -5.19 -6.29
C VAL A 99 -8.17 -5.05 -7.06
N VAL A 100 -8.10 -4.55 -8.28
CA VAL A 100 -9.24 -4.52 -9.21
C VAL A 100 -8.94 -5.42 -10.40
N ASP A 101 -9.88 -6.32 -10.64
CA ASP A 101 -9.92 -7.18 -11.80
C ASP A 101 -11.39 -7.48 -12.13
N GLU A 102 -11.74 -8.67 -12.64
CA GLU A 102 -13.14 -9.10 -12.86
C GLU A 102 -13.99 -8.95 -11.58
N THR A 103 -13.44 -9.34 -10.44
CA THR A 103 -14.04 -9.14 -9.11
C THR A 103 -13.08 -8.32 -8.26
N PRO A 104 -13.47 -7.13 -7.79
CA PRO A 104 -12.63 -6.33 -6.91
C PRO A 104 -12.39 -7.02 -5.56
N ASP A 105 -11.13 -6.98 -5.07
CA ASP A 105 -10.75 -7.45 -3.75
C ASP A 105 -11.02 -6.33 -2.71
N ASP A 106 -11.99 -6.55 -1.84
CA ASP A 106 -12.39 -5.61 -0.79
C ASP A 106 -11.63 -5.78 0.53
N SER A 107 -10.60 -6.62 0.56
CA SER A 107 -9.72 -6.77 1.71
C SER A 107 -9.11 -5.43 2.13
N ILE A 108 -9.27 -5.06 3.40
CA ILE A 108 -8.63 -3.85 3.92
C ILE A 108 -7.16 -4.16 4.18
N ARG A 109 -6.30 -3.62 3.32
CA ARG A 109 -4.84 -3.75 3.33
C ARG A 109 -4.16 -2.39 3.34
N PRO A 110 -2.89 -2.30 3.78
CA PRO A 110 -2.19 -1.03 3.93
C PRO A 110 -1.78 -0.39 2.60
N ASN A 111 -1.81 -1.13 1.50
CA ASN A 111 -1.33 -0.71 0.18
C ASN A 111 -1.95 0.59 -0.32
N GLN A 112 -3.23 0.81 0.01
CA GLN A 112 -3.98 2.01 -0.35
C GLN A 112 -3.37 3.31 0.19
N ILE A 113 -2.49 3.24 1.22
CA ILE A 113 -1.86 4.44 1.79
C ILE A 113 -0.98 5.18 0.76
N TYR A 114 -0.44 4.47 -0.22
CA TYR A 114 0.35 5.07 -1.30
C TYR A 114 -0.48 6.02 -2.18
N ALA A 115 -1.79 5.76 -2.35
CA ALA A 115 -2.67 6.67 -3.08
C ALA A 115 -2.84 8.04 -2.40
N VAL A 116 -2.49 8.14 -1.10
CA VAL A 116 -2.57 9.38 -0.30
C VAL A 116 -1.19 9.98 -0.04
N SER A 117 -0.17 9.15 0.23
CA SER A 117 1.15 9.60 0.70
C SER A 117 2.08 10.07 -0.40
N LEU A 118 1.87 9.64 -1.65
CA LEU A 118 2.72 10.03 -2.78
C LEU A 118 2.56 11.52 -3.12
N PRO A 119 3.58 12.14 -3.76
CA PRO A 119 3.57 13.58 -4.09
C PRO A 119 2.37 14.03 -4.94
N PHE A 120 1.95 13.21 -5.89
CA PHE A 120 0.79 13.47 -6.73
C PHE A 120 -0.31 12.49 -6.38
N THR A 121 -1.50 12.99 -5.99
CA THR A 121 -2.63 12.17 -5.59
C THR A 121 -3.82 12.37 -6.51
N MET A 122 -4.62 11.33 -6.63
CA MET A 122 -5.78 11.29 -7.54
C MET A 122 -7.08 11.66 -6.84
N LEU A 123 -7.14 11.43 -5.54
CA LEU A 123 -8.34 11.48 -4.72
C LEU A 123 -8.63 12.91 -4.20
N ASP A 124 -9.86 13.18 -3.84
CA ASP A 124 -10.20 14.39 -3.09
C ASP A 124 -9.85 14.24 -1.60
N HIS A 125 -9.88 15.36 -0.88
CA HIS A 125 -9.46 15.42 0.52
C HIS A 125 -10.33 14.54 1.45
N ASP A 126 -11.62 14.40 1.17
CA ASP A 126 -12.52 13.61 2.01
C ASP A 126 -12.28 12.12 1.82
N MET A 127 -12.03 11.66 0.59
CA MET A 127 -11.58 10.32 0.28
C MET A 127 -10.23 10.00 0.95
N GLU A 128 -9.25 10.91 0.82
CA GLU A 128 -7.93 10.74 1.44
C GLU A 128 -8.03 10.62 2.97
N ARG A 129 -8.83 11.48 3.60
CA ARG A 129 -9.07 11.44 5.05
C ARG A 129 -9.77 10.14 5.48
N SER A 130 -10.75 9.68 4.71
CA SER A 130 -11.44 8.43 4.98
C SER A 130 -10.47 7.24 4.94
N ILE A 131 -9.63 7.14 3.91
CA ILE A 131 -8.60 6.10 3.79
C ILE A 131 -7.66 6.11 4.99
N VAL A 132 -7.10 7.28 5.35
CA VAL A 132 -6.17 7.40 6.49
C VAL A 132 -6.85 6.97 7.79
N ASN A 133 -8.13 7.30 8.00
CA ASN A 133 -8.88 6.88 9.17
C ASN A 133 -9.09 5.36 9.20
N VAL A 134 -9.46 4.73 8.07
CA VAL A 134 -9.59 3.28 7.97
C VAL A 134 -8.27 2.59 8.28
N VAL A 135 -7.18 3.01 7.64
CA VAL A 135 -5.83 2.45 7.87
C VAL A 135 -5.40 2.62 9.32
N LYS A 136 -5.62 3.80 9.91
CA LYS A 136 -5.29 4.06 11.31
C LYS A 136 -6.05 3.14 12.27
N ASN A 137 -7.35 3.00 12.06
CA ASN A 137 -8.22 2.28 13.01
C ASN A 137 -8.12 0.76 12.88
N LYS A 138 -7.88 0.25 11.66
CA LYS A 138 -7.88 -1.18 11.37
C LYS A 138 -6.47 -1.78 11.37
N LEU A 139 -5.48 -1.03 10.89
CA LEU A 139 -4.19 -1.62 10.55
C LEU A 139 -3.02 -1.11 11.41
N TYR A 140 -3.07 0.10 11.93
CA TYR A 140 -1.96 0.65 12.71
C TYR A 140 -1.82 -0.02 14.08
N VAL A 141 -0.58 -0.45 14.44
CA VAL A 141 -0.24 -1.15 15.68
C VAL A 141 0.97 -0.53 16.41
N GLY A 142 1.27 0.73 16.15
CA GLY A 142 2.42 1.42 16.74
C GLY A 142 3.71 1.24 15.95
N CYS A 143 4.21 0.02 15.80
CA CYS A 143 5.47 -0.25 15.10
C CYS A 143 5.31 -0.54 13.60
N GLY A 144 4.11 -0.60 13.09
CA GLY A 144 3.82 -0.92 11.68
C GLY A 144 2.35 -0.84 11.34
N LEU A 145 2.04 -1.21 10.10
CA LEU A 145 0.68 -1.44 9.63
C LEU A 145 0.46 -2.93 9.38
N ARG A 146 -0.63 -3.49 9.92
CA ARG A 146 -1.05 -4.86 9.57
C ARG A 146 -1.21 -5.00 8.08
N SER A 147 -0.80 -6.13 7.55
CA SER A 147 -0.96 -6.48 6.14
C SER A 147 -2.39 -6.85 5.76
N LEU A 148 -3.25 -7.12 6.74
CA LEU A 148 -4.66 -7.46 6.58
C LEU A 148 -5.46 -7.03 7.81
N ASP A 149 -6.73 -6.61 7.59
CA ASP A 149 -7.68 -6.30 8.65
C ASP A 149 -7.91 -7.52 9.59
N PRO A 150 -7.89 -7.34 10.92
CA PRO A 150 -8.19 -8.40 11.88
C PRO A 150 -9.55 -9.06 11.72
N GLU A 151 -10.52 -8.41 11.12
CA GLU A 151 -11.86 -8.97 10.88
C GLU A 151 -11.95 -9.84 9.62
N HIS A 152 -10.88 -9.91 8.83
CA HIS A 152 -10.86 -10.73 7.62
C HIS A 152 -10.73 -12.21 7.97
N LYS A 153 -11.44 -13.08 7.24
CA LYS A 153 -11.46 -14.54 7.47
C LYS A 153 -10.09 -15.21 7.40
N ASP A 154 -9.18 -14.66 6.59
CA ASP A 154 -7.82 -15.18 6.37
C ASP A 154 -6.77 -14.46 7.24
N TYR A 155 -7.20 -13.80 8.31
CA TYR A 155 -6.28 -13.10 9.20
C TYR A 155 -5.43 -14.06 10.03
N HIS A 156 -4.10 -13.95 9.89
CA HIS A 156 -3.08 -14.75 10.57
C HIS A 156 -2.02 -13.83 11.18
N PRO A 157 -2.23 -13.31 12.39
CA PRO A 157 -1.40 -12.23 12.95
C PRO A 157 -0.02 -12.65 13.46
N ILE A 158 0.20 -13.93 13.76
CA ILE A 158 1.37 -14.40 14.51
C ILE A 158 2.35 -15.12 13.62
N TYR A 159 3.57 -14.55 13.48
CA TYR A 159 4.64 -15.11 12.67
C TYR A 159 5.50 -16.10 13.47
N ILE A 160 5.00 -17.33 13.68
CA ILE A 160 5.68 -18.36 14.48
C ILE A 160 5.39 -19.78 13.96
N GLY A 161 6.28 -20.70 14.29
CA GLY A 161 6.10 -22.12 14.00
C GLY A 161 6.84 -22.62 12.76
N SER A 162 6.26 -23.59 12.03
CA SER A 162 6.84 -24.14 10.81
C SER A 162 6.93 -23.11 9.71
N LEU A 163 7.77 -23.32 8.70
CA LEU A 163 7.89 -22.45 7.53
C LEU A 163 6.51 -22.16 6.91
N SER A 164 5.74 -23.20 6.65
CA SER A 164 4.39 -23.06 6.08
C SER A 164 3.45 -22.17 6.92
N LYS A 165 3.52 -22.25 8.26
CA LYS A 165 2.71 -21.37 9.12
C LYS A 165 3.17 -19.92 9.06
N ARG A 166 4.48 -19.71 8.99
CA ARG A 166 5.07 -18.36 8.86
C ARG A 166 4.74 -17.75 7.51
N ASP A 167 4.88 -18.53 6.44
CA ASP A 167 4.55 -18.11 5.08
C ASP A 167 3.07 -17.73 4.95
N HIS A 168 2.18 -18.46 5.64
CA HIS A 168 0.77 -18.13 5.69
C HIS A 168 0.47 -16.79 6.40
N ALA A 169 1.23 -16.46 7.44
CA ALA A 169 1.05 -15.24 8.21
C ALA A 169 1.71 -14.00 7.56
N TYR A 170 2.74 -14.18 6.73
CA TYR A 170 3.69 -13.14 6.34
C TYR A 170 3.05 -11.89 5.72
N HIS A 171 2.00 -12.08 4.88
CA HIS A 171 1.23 -10.99 4.30
C HIS A 171 -0.28 -11.09 4.63
N GLN A 172 -0.65 -11.86 5.67
CA GLN A 172 -2.03 -12.10 6.04
C GLN A 172 -2.34 -11.70 7.50
N GLY A 173 -1.67 -10.66 7.99
CA GLY A 173 -1.99 -10.15 9.33
C GLY A 173 -0.78 -9.61 10.10
N THR A 174 0.45 -10.04 9.81
CA THR A 174 1.65 -9.41 10.38
C THR A 174 1.72 -7.92 10.05
N ALA A 175 2.30 -7.14 10.94
CA ALA A 175 2.47 -5.71 10.73
C ALA A 175 3.88 -5.41 10.19
N TRP A 176 3.96 -4.44 9.28
CA TRP A 176 5.16 -4.09 8.55
C TRP A 176 5.63 -2.67 8.85
N GLY A 177 6.88 -2.54 9.31
CA GLY A 177 7.46 -1.27 9.74
C GLY A 177 7.70 -0.29 8.58
N PHE A 178 8.09 -0.77 7.40
CA PHE A 178 8.40 0.09 6.24
C PHE A 178 7.22 0.97 5.77
N LEU A 179 6.00 0.55 6.05
CA LEU A 179 4.78 1.28 5.68
C LEU A 179 4.53 2.54 6.54
N LEU A 180 5.20 2.65 7.71
CA LEU A 180 4.99 3.78 8.62
C LEU A 180 5.34 5.12 7.97
N GLY A 181 6.38 5.19 7.16
CA GLY A 181 6.77 6.43 6.48
C GLY A 181 5.63 6.99 5.62
N GLY A 182 5.04 6.13 4.79
CA GLY A 182 3.87 6.49 3.97
C GLY A 182 2.65 6.86 4.82
N PHE A 183 2.37 6.08 5.86
CA PHE A 183 1.25 6.35 6.76
C PHE A 183 1.38 7.70 7.48
N ILE A 184 2.54 8.02 8.04
CA ILE A 184 2.79 9.29 8.73
C ILE A 184 2.68 10.47 7.77
N THR A 185 3.24 10.35 6.56
CA THR A 185 3.12 11.37 5.51
C THR A 185 1.64 11.63 5.17
N ALA A 186 0.87 10.58 4.94
CA ALA A 186 -0.56 10.68 4.66
C ALA A 186 -1.33 11.27 5.85
N TYR A 187 -1.02 10.85 7.07
CA TYR A 187 -1.64 11.35 8.30
C TYR A 187 -1.45 12.86 8.47
N VAL A 188 -0.22 13.35 8.33
CA VAL A 188 0.08 14.79 8.41
C VAL A 188 -0.66 15.55 7.31
N LYS A 189 -0.64 15.04 6.08
CA LYS A 189 -1.31 15.66 4.93
C LYS A 189 -2.79 15.91 5.18
N VAL A 190 -3.54 14.87 5.59
CA VAL A 190 -5.01 14.98 5.75
C VAL A 190 -5.43 15.74 7.01
N ASN A 191 -4.52 15.96 7.97
CA ASN A 191 -4.78 16.69 9.20
C ASN A 191 -4.25 18.15 9.17
N GLY A 192 -3.94 18.70 7.99
CA GLY A 192 -3.68 20.11 7.79
C GLY A 192 -2.23 20.48 7.55
N SER A 193 -1.29 19.55 7.62
CA SER A 193 0.16 19.76 7.38
C SER A 193 0.77 20.87 8.24
N ASP A 194 0.21 21.12 9.42
CA ASP A 194 0.64 22.13 10.37
C ASP A 194 1.43 21.51 11.55
N LYS A 195 1.88 22.37 12.47
CA LYS A 195 2.61 21.94 13.65
C LYS A 195 1.81 20.97 14.53
N LYS A 196 0.49 21.16 14.65
CA LYS A 196 -0.37 20.28 15.44
C LYS A 196 -0.42 18.87 14.83
N ALA A 197 -0.61 18.77 13.52
CA ALA A 197 -0.60 17.50 12.82
C ALA A 197 0.76 16.79 12.94
N ALA A 198 1.88 17.55 12.88
CA ALA A 198 3.22 17.02 13.08
C ALA A 198 3.43 16.51 14.51
N ASP A 199 3.01 17.26 15.54
CA ASP A 199 3.12 16.86 16.94
C ASP A 199 2.28 15.60 17.25
N GLU A 200 1.11 15.46 16.62
CA GLU A 200 0.29 14.25 16.73
C GLU A 200 0.94 13.05 16.01
N ALA A 201 1.53 13.27 14.84
CA ALA A 201 2.24 12.23 14.09
C ALA A 201 3.49 11.73 14.85
N LEU A 202 4.21 12.62 15.55
CA LEU A 202 5.33 12.21 16.40
C LEU A 202 4.88 11.26 17.52
N LYS A 203 3.71 11.46 18.12
CA LYS A 203 3.16 10.53 19.11
C LYS A 203 2.89 9.16 18.54
N LEU A 204 2.47 9.08 17.27
CA LEU A 204 2.30 7.80 16.58
C LEU A 204 3.63 7.06 16.35
N LEU A 205 4.77 7.74 16.42
CA LEU A 205 6.11 7.15 16.27
C LEU A 205 6.77 6.76 17.61
N GLU A 206 6.20 7.13 18.76
CA GLU A 206 6.78 6.77 20.08
C GLU A 206 6.99 5.25 20.26
N PRO A 207 6.06 4.35 19.86
CA PRO A 207 6.30 2.91 19.97
C PRO A 207 7.51 2.41 19.16
N VAL A 208 7.80 3.04 18.02
CA VAL A 208 9.00 2.70 17.22
C VAL A 208 10.28 3.10 17.95
N LYS A 209 10.28 4.28 18.60
CA LYS A 209 11.41 4.76 19.38
C LYS A 209 11.73 3.78 20.52
N ASP A 210 10.71 3.31 21.23
CA ASP A 210 10.89 2.32 22.29
C ASP A 210 11.43 1.00 21.73
N HIS A 211 10.93 0.57 20.58
CA HIS A 211 11.35 -0.65 19.92
C HIS A 211 12.85 -0.68 19.59
N LEU A 212 13.47 0.47 19.24
CA LEU A 212 14.92 0.56 18.93
C LEU A 212 15.83 0.07 20.06
N TYR A 213 15.33 -0.04 21.29
CA TYR A 213 16.09 -0.52 22.45
C TYR A 213 15.81 -1.98 22.83
N HIS A 214 14.85 -2.66 22.17
CA HIS A 214 14.43 -4.01 22.55
C HIS A 214 14.93 -5.10 21.62
N ASN A 215 14.57 -5.00 20.33
CA ASN A 215 14.93 -5.98 19.31
C ASN A 215 15.76 -5.30 18.23
N CYS A 216 16.62 -6.04 17.52
CA CYS A 216 17.44 -5.50 16.43
C CYS A 216 18.07 -4.15 16.79
N ILE A 217 18.72 -4.08 17.96
CA ILE A 217 19.18 -2.86 18.64
C ILE A 217 19.64 -1.77 17.67
N GLY A 218 18.94 -0.63 17.66
CA GLY A 218 19.21 0.48 16.75
C GLY A 218 18.61 0.32 15.35
N SER A 219 17.84 -0.74 15.10
CA SER A 219 17.11 -0.99 13.86
C SER A 219 15.65 -1.33 14.14
N ILE A 220 14.81 -1.29 13.11
CA ILE A 220 13.40 -1.68 13.17
C ILE A 220 13.31 -3.09 12.60
N CYS A 221 12.62 -4.00 13.32
CA CYS A 221 12.31 -5.33 12.78
C CYS A 221 11.55 -5.22 11.46
N GLU A 222 11.78 -6.14 10.55
CA GLU A 222 11.10 -6.22 9.26
C GLU A 222 9.59 -6.30 9.46
N ILE A 223 9.15 -7.20 10.33
CA ILE A 223 7.73 -7.42 10.65
C ILE A 223 7.51 -7.51 12.16
N PHE A 224 6.26 -7.38 12.55
CA PHE A 224 5.77 -7.57 13.90
C PHE A 224 4.55 -8.49 13.89
N ASP A 225 4.32 -9.21 14.99
CA ASP A 225 3.04 -9.90 15.15
C ASP A 225 1.89 -8.87 15.07
N GLY A 226 0.84 -9.20 14.32
CA GLY A 226 -0.30 -8.29 14.13
C GLY A 226 -1.13 -8.08 15.40
N ASP A 227 -1.09 -9.04 16.34
CA ASP A 227 -1.77 -8.96 17.62
C ASP A 227 -0.80 -8.64 18.77
N SER A 228 -1.36 -8.04 19.82
CA SER A 228 -0.61 -7.72 21.06
C SER A 228 0.08 -8.97 21.62
N PRO A 229 1.32 -8.85 22.09
CA PRO A 229 2.11 -7.64 22.34
C PRO A 229 2.90 -7.10 21.14
N HIS A 230 2.60 -7.48 19.91
CA HIS A 230 3.26 -7.03 18.68
C HIS A 230 4.77 -7.32 18.68
N ASN A 231 5.14 -8.56 18.97
CA ASN A 231 6.55 -8.96 19.00
C ASN A 231 7.22 -8.74 17.66
N GLY A 232 8.41 -8.12 17.67
CA GLY A 232 9.23 -7.96 16.47
C GLY A 232 9.75 -9.30 15.96
N ARG A 233 9.74 -9.48 14.65
CA ARG A 233 10.18 -10.68 13.93
C ARG A 233 11.06 -10.28 12.74
N GLY A 234 12.03 -11.07 12.45
CA GLY A 234 13.00 -10.75 11.40
C GLY A 234 13.93 -9.59 11.76
N CYS A 235 15.06 -9.50 11.09
CA CYS A 235 16.06 -8.46 11.24
C CYS A 235 16.52 -7.97 9.87
#